data_0e5df7ebbf20c8e1b8539a770c164ac4
#
_entry.id   0e5df7ebbf20c8e1b8539a770c164ac4
#
_cell.length_a   1.000
_cell.length_b   1.000
_cell.length_c   1.000
_cell.angle_alpha   90.00
_cell.angle_beta   90.00
_cell.angle_gamma   90.00
#
_symmetry.space_group_name_H-M   'P 1'
#
loop_
_entity.id
_entity.type
_entity.pdbx_description
1 polymer ?
#
loop_
_entity_poly.entity_id
_entity_poly.type
_entity_poly.pdbx_seq_one_letter_code
_entity_poly.pdbx_strand_id
1 'polypeptide(L)'
;MPHFNVADYQLSADYPPDKESFWNYPAEKDGWCAVHTALKGEIALLAEAFAALKSRDRGLVDWEIKCIQTAFACHFQHVSWHHHDEDDSFVPFMKQRVKYPDKLEADHPKIEAQCQKVKQAIEKLTEGDSLDELTVEWKKYGDMIGPHMDEEEATALLLLRAYFKPEDLKPVIEYIMQNGPKIEMGSCIYFMSVEIFRKEFMVQEKIPPFVWYIDFQFRLAEFKRRVIKNVEALKLGEEPSEGSRCIIS
;
A
#
# COMPACT_ATOMS: atom_id res chain seq x y z
N MET A 1 8.68 -22.26 -8.99
CA MET A 1 8.80 -22.13 -7.52
C MET A 1 8.57 -23.50 -6.91
N PRO A 2 9.24 -23.91 -5.82
CA PRO A 2 8.86 -25.11 -5.09
C PRO A 2 7.40 -24.97 -4.70
N HIS A 3 6.67 -26.07 -4.71
CA HIS A 3 5.24 -26.09 -4.43
C HIS A 3 5.03 -25.66 -2.97
N PHE A 4 4.48 -24.47 -2.75
CA PHE A 4 4.15 -23.99 -1.41
C PHE A 4 3.04 -24.88 -0.83
N ASN A 5 3.30 -25.48 0.34
CA ASN A 5 2.35 -26.36 0.99
C ASN A 5 2.04 -25.83 2.39
N VAL A 6 0.83 -25.38 2.60
CA VAL A 6 0.40 -24.79 3.88
C VAL A 6 0.58 -25.74 5.07
N ALA A 7 0.52 -27.06 4.85
CA ALA A 7 0.69 -28.04 5.92
C ALA A 7 2.11 -28.05 6.54
N ASP A 8 3.13 -27.62 5.81
CA ASP A 8 4.51 -27.54 6.30
C ASP A 8 4.70 -26.41 7.33
N TYR A 9 3.74 -25.50 7.39
CA TYR A 9 3.73 -24.35 8.30
C TYR A 9 2.82 -24.52 9.51
N GLN A 10 2.19 -25.69 9.67
CA GLN A 10 1.35 -25.99 10.81
C GLN A 10 2.14 -25.93 12.12
N LEU A 11 1.69 -25.14 13.10
CA LEU A 11 2.36 -25.02 14.39
C LEU A 11 2.00 -26.16 15.35
N SER A 12 0.74 -26.56 15.38
CA SER A 12 0.21 -27.61 16.28
C SER A 12 -0.83 -28.45 15.59
N ALA A 13 -0.94 -29.74 15.98
CA ALA A 13 -1.99 -30.62 15.50
C ALA A 13 -3.42 -30.17 15.90
N ASP A 14 -3.53 -29.28 16.90
CA ASP A 14 -4.80 -28.70 17.35
C ASP A 14 -5.42 -27.75 16.33
N TYR A 15 -4.60 -27.24 15.41
CA TYR A 15 -5.01 -26.32 14.35
C TYR A 15 -4.66 -26.93 12.97
N PRO A 16 -5.38 -27.92 12.47
CA PRO A 16 -5.15 -28.44 11.13
C PRO A 16 -5.58 -27.40 10.08
N PRO A 17 -4.93 -27.36 8.91
CA PRO A 17 -5.37 -26.51 7.83
C PRO A 17 -6.77 -26.91 7.39
N ASP A 18 -7.58 -25.93 7.06
CA ASP A 18 -8.94 -26.17 6.59
C ASP A 18 -8.93 -26.83 5.22
N LYS A 19 -9.77 -27.83 5.06
CA LYS A 19 -9.93 -28.54 3.77
C LYS A 19 -10.91 -27.83 2.84
N GLU A 20 -11.83 -27.08 3.42
CA GLU A 20 -12.82 -26.29 2.72
C GLU A 20 -12.67 -24.83 3.18
N SER A 21 -12.32 -23.93 2.27
CA SER A 21 -12.10 -22.54 2.64
C SER A 21 -13.30 -21.91 3.35
N PHE A 22 -13.11 -21.35 4.54
CA PHE A 22 -14.10 -20.53 5.25
C PHE A 22 -14.39 -19.20 4.55
N TRP A 23 -13.59 -18.85 3.57
CA TRP A 23 -13.66 -17.57 2.87
C TRP A 23 -14.62 -17.68 1.68
N ASN A 24 -15.65 -16.84 1.68
CA ASN A 24 -16.70 -16.83 0.65
C ASN A 24 -16.34 -15.99 -0.59
N TYR A 25 -15.08 -15.55 -0.69
CA TYR A 25 -14.53 -14.80 -1.82
C TYR A 25 -13.09 -15.26 -2.13
N PRO A 26 -12.61 -15.10 -3.36
CA PRO A 26 -11.26 -15.51 -3.75
C PRO A 26 -10.19 -14.62 -3.10
N ALA A 27 -8.95 -15.14 -3.00
CA ALA A 27 -7.85 -14.47 -2.33
C ALA A 27 -7.50 -13.10 -2.95
N GLU A 28 -7.65 -12.96 -4.24
CA GLU A 28 -7.38 -11.72 -5.00
C GLU A 28 -8.33 -10.56 -4.62
N LYS A 29 -9.44 -10.86 -3.93
CA LYS A 29 -10.38 -9.86 -3.40
C LYS A 29 -10.17 -9.58 -1.91
N ASP A 30 -9.13 -10.13 -1.32
CA ASP A 30 -8.79 -9.87 0.07
C ASP A 30 -8.34 -8.43 0.29
N GLY A 31 -8.65 -7.87 1.47
CA GLY A 31 -8.20 -6.54 1.85
C GLY A 31 -6.68 -6.38 1.79
N TRP A 32 -5.94 -7.45 2.11
CA TRP A 32 -4.48 -7.49 2.00
C TRP A 32 -4.03 -7.23 0.55
N CYS A 33 -4.56 -7.97 -0.42
CA CYS A 33 -4.28 -7.73 -1.84
C CYS A 33 -4.69 -6.32 -2.31
N ALA A 34 -5.74 -5.74 -1.72
CA ALA A 34 -6.15 -4.38 -2.04
C ALA A 34 -5.10 -3.33 -1.60
N VAL A 35 -4.51 -3.50 -0.42
CA VAL A 35 -3.41 -2.64 0.08
C VAL A 35 -2.17 -2.79 -0.79
N HIS A 36 -1.75 -4.03 -1.12
CA HIS A 36 -0.61 -4.28 -2.01
C HIS A 36 -0.82 -3.69 -3.40
N THR A 37 -2.02 -3.83 -3.97
CA THR A 37 -2.38 -3.22 -5.25
C THR A 37 -2.24 -1.69 -5.20
N ALA A 38 -2.66 -1.07 -4.11
CA ALA A 38 -2.54 0.36 -3.90
C ALA A 38 -1.07 0.80 -3.79
N LEU A 39 -0.26 0.11 -2.98
CA LEU A 39 1.18 0.40 -2.85
C LEU A 39 1.94 0.23 -4.16
N LYS A 40 1.71 -0.88 -4.88
CA LYS A 40 2.28 -1.12 -6.22
C LYS A 40 1.87 -0.01 -7.20
N GLY A 41 0.61 0.43 -7.14
CA GLY A 41 0.08 1.53 -7.94
C GLY A 41 0.74 2.87 -7.63
N GLU A 42 0.94 3.22 -6.36
CA GLU A 42 1.65 4.43 -5.93
C GLU A 42 3.10 4.44 -6.42
N ILE A 43 3.78 3.28 -6.32
CA ILE A 43 5.16 3.12 -6.80
C ILE A 43 5.22 3.39 -8.31
N ALA A 44 4.29 2.85 -9.08
CA ALA A 44 4.22 3.05 -10.52
C ALA A 44 3.94 4.53 -10.87
N LEU A 45 2.99 5.18 -10.19
CA LEU A 45 2.66 6.59 -10.41
C LEU A 45 3.86 7.52 -10.18
N LEU A 46 4.61 7.31 -9.09
CA LEU A 46 5.81 8.10 -8.77
C LEU A 46 6.93 7.81 -9.77
N ALA A 47 7.12 6.55 -10.19
CA ALA A 47 8.10 6.21 -11.23
C ALA A 47 7.79 6.91 -12.56
N GLU A 48 6.53 6.96 -12.98
CA GLU A 48 6.08 7.69 -14.17
C GLU A 48 6.36 9.19 -14.05
N ALA A 49 6.10 9.81 -12.88
CA ALA A 49 6.39 11.22 -12.65
C ALA A 49 7.89 11.50 -12.73
N PHE A 50 8.73 10.67 -12.12
CA PHE A 50 10.19 10.82 -12.20
C PHE A 50 10.72 10.67 -13.62
N ALA A 51 10.18 9.71 -14.40
CA ALA A 51 10.52 9.54 -15.80
C ALA A 51 10.14 10.77 -16.65
N ALA A 52 8.94 11.32 -16.43
CA ALA A 52 8.49 12.54 -17.11
C ALA A 52 9.36 13.75 -16.79
N LEU A 53 9.78 13.92 -15.53
CA LEU A 53 10.70 14.99 -15.11
C LEU A 53 12.07 14.83 -15.77
N LYS A 54 12.64 13.64 -15.77
CA LYS A 54 13.95 13.36 -16.42
C LYS A 54 13.94 13.64 -17.91
N SER A 55 12.82 13.44 -18.60
CA SER A 55 12.72 13.66 -20.03
C SER A 55 12.80 15.13 -20.45
N ARG A 56 12.74 16.08 -19.49
CA ARG A 56 12.74 17.52 -19.78
C ARG A 56 14.12 18.13 -19.98
N ASP A 57 15.18 17.36 -19.73
CA ASP A 57 16.58 17.79 -19.89
C ASP A 57 16.89 19.15 -19.23
N ARG A 58 16.33 19.35 -18.02
CA ARG A 58 16.60 20.52 -17.17
C ARG A 58 16.53 20.12 -15.69
N GLY A 59 17.12 20.95 -14.86
CA GLY A 59 17.01 20.81 -13.40
C GLY A 59 15.58 21.06 -12.89
N LEU A 60 15.32 20.58 -11.69
CA LEU A 60 14.06 20.75 -11.00
C LEU A 60 13.80 22.22 -10.65
N VAL A 61 12.53 22.57 -10.54
CA VAL A 61 12.07 23.85 -10.00
C VAL A 61 11.33 23.65 -8.68
N ASP A 62 11.20 24.67 -7.87
CA ASP A 62 10.68 24.62 -6.49
C ASP A 62 9.32 23.91 -6.38
N TRP A 63 8.36 24.22 -7.27
CA TRP A 63 7.04 23.56 -7.21
C TRP A 63 7.10 22.05 -7.54
N GLU A 64 8.02 21.61 -8.41
CA GLU A 64 8.20 20.18 -8.72
C GLU A 64 8.72 19.44 -7.50
N ILE A 65 9.70 20.03 -6.79
CA ILE A 65 10.23 19.46 -5.54
C ILE A 65 9.12 19.33 -4.49
N LYS A 66 8.30 20.36 -4.31
CA LYS A 66 7.15 20.32 -3.37
C LYS A 66 6.13 19.25 -3.75
N CYS A 67 5.86 19.06 -5.04
CA CYS A 67 4.97 18.00 -5.53
C CYS A 67 5.54 16.61 -5.23
N ILE A 68 6.84 16.38 -5.51
CA ILE A 68 7.55 15.13 -5.19
C ILE A 68 7.46 14.86 -3.69
N GLN A 69 7.84 15.82 -2.85
CA GLN A 69 7.84 15.70 -1.39
C GLN A 69 6.44 15.37 -0.86
N THR A 70 5.40 16.03 -1.37
CA THR A 70 4.01 15.84 -0.92
C THR A 70 3.49 14.45 -1.30
N ALA A 71 3.69 14.02 -2.55
CA ALA A 71 3.22 12.73 -3.01
C ALA A 71 3.99 11.57 -2.34
N PHE A 72 5.32 11.71 -2.23
CA PHE A 72 6.15 10.71 -1.56
C PHE A 72 5.86 10.60 -0.07
N ALA A 73 5.61 11.70 0.64
CA ALA A 73 5.26 11.66 2.06
C ALA A 73 3.99 10.83 2.32
N CYS A 74 3.02 10.85 1.39
CA CYS A 74 1.84 10.01 1.46
C CYS A 74 2.18 8.53 1.27
N HIS A 75 3.00 8.21 0.27
CA HIS A 75 3.47 6.85 0.03
C HIS A 75 4.30 6.32 1.21
N PHE A 76 5.22 7.12 1.72
CA PHE A 76 6.04 6.77 2.88
C PHE A 76 5.17 6.46 4.11
N GLN A 77 4.15 7.29 4.38
CA GLN A 77 3.22 7.05 5.47
C GLN A 77 2.43 5.75 5.27
N HIS A 78 1.98 5.48 4.05
CA HIS A 78 1.21 4.28 3.72
C HIS A 78 2.06 3.01 3.92
N VAL A 79 3.25 2.92 3.32
CA VAL A 79 4.10 1.74 3.43
C VAL A 79 4.62 1.51 4.86
N SER A 80 4.99 2.58 5.57
CA SER A 80 5.46 2.44 6.96
C SER A 80 4.34 1.94 7.88
N TRP A 81 3.09 2.37 7.66
CA TRP A 81 1.96 1.90 8.42
C TRP A 81 1.59 0.45 8.07
N HIS A 82 1.64 0.10 6.80
CA HIS A 82 1.39 -1.26 6.32
C HIS A 82 2.33 -2.27 7.00
N HIS A 83 3.65 -2.05 6.96
CA HIS A 83 4.60 -2.93 7.66
C HIS A 83 4.41 -2.92 9.18
N HIS A 84 4.09 -1.76 9.79
CA HIS A 84 3.76 -1.68 11.21
C HIS A 84 2.55 -2.55 11.58
N ASP A 85 1.48 -2.51 10.78
CA ASP A 85 0.30 -3.33 11.01
C ASP A 85 0.61 -4.82 10.87
N GLU A 86 1.46 -5.19 9.92
CA GLU A 86 1.91 -6.57 9.76
C GLU A 86 2.76 -7.03 10.95
N ASP A 87 3.78 -6.27 11.31
CA ASP A 87 4.72 -6.63 12.39
C ASP A 87 4.05 -6.65 13.77
N ASP A 88 3.17 -5.70 14.06
CA ASP A 88 2.59 -5.52 15.39
C ASP A 88 1.23 -6.20 15.58
N SER A 89 0.54 -6.54 14.48
CA SER A 89 -0.82 -7.09 14.54
C SER A 89 -0.97 -8.42 13.79
N PHE A 90 -0.73 -8.44 12.47
CA PHE A 90 -0.99 -9.64 11.66
C PHE A 90 -0.03 -10.79 11.96
N VAL A 91 1.27 -10.55 11.97
CA VAL A 91 2.28 -11.58 12.20
C VAL A 91 2.14 -12.21 13.59
N PRO A 92 2.01 -11.45 14.70
CA PRO A 92 1.75 -12.02 16.01
C PRO A 92 0.44 -12.82 16.06
N PHE A 93 -0.61 -12.35 15.38
CA PHE A 93 -1.87 -13.08 15.28
C PHE A 93 -1.70 -14.42 14.54
N MET A 94 -1.03 -14.41 13.39
CA MET A 94 -0.80 -15.62 12.60
C MET A 94 0.07 -16.65 13.32
N LYS A 95 1.10 -16.19 14.05
CA LYS A 95 1.99 -17.05 14.84
C LYS A 95 1.29 -17.84 15.95
N GLN A 96 0.04 -17.57 16.25
CA GLN A 96 -0.75 -18.37 17.17
C GLN A 96 -1.08 -19.76 16.61
N ARG A 97 -1.13 -19.92 15.27
CA ARG A 97 -1.53 -21.19 14.62
C ARG A 97 -0.56 -21.68 13.55
N VAL A 98 0.30 -20.81 13.02
CA VAL A 98 1.24 -21.14 11.94
C VAL A 98 2.67 -20.72 12.26
N LYS A 99 3.62 -21.41 11.64
CA LYS A 99 5.02 -20.93 11.54
C LYS A 99 5.05 -19.89 10.43
N TYR A 100 5.14 -18.62 10.82
CA TYR A 100 5.22 -17.55 9.83
C TYR A 100 6.58 -17.62 9.08
N PRO A 101 6.63 -17.34 7.76
CA PRO A 101 7.88 -17.40 7.00
C PRO A 101 8.90 -16.36 7.48
N ASP A 102 10.02 -16.79 8.07
CA ASP A 102 11.05 -15.91 8.63
C ASP A 102 11.60 -14.89 7.63
N LYS A 103 11.63 -15.25 6.33
CA LYS A 103 12.12 -14.36 5.27
C LYS A 103 11.27 -13.10 5.14
N LEU A 104 9.95 -13.22 5.23
CA LEU A 104 9.04 -12.08 5.10
C LEU A 104 9.30 -11.05 6.21
N GLU A 105 9.36 -11.49 7.47
CA GLU A 105 9.72 -10.60 8.59
C GLU A 105 11.14 -9.98 8.42
N ALA A 106 12.10 -10.76 7.93
CA ALA A 106 13.47 -10.29 7.74
C ALA A 106 13.63 -9.29 6.58
N ASP A 107 12.65 -9.18 5.69
CA ASP A 107 12.68 -8.26 4.57
C ASP A 107 12.16 -6.86 4.94
N HIS A 108 11.20 -6.72 5.88
CA HIS A 108 10.65 -5.43 6.33
C HIS A 108 11.73 -4.40 6.71
N PRO A 109 12.69 -4.68 7.64
CA PRO A 109 13.70 -3.69 8.01
C PRO A 109 14.62 -3.30 6.84
N LYS A 110 14.84 -4.19 5.87
CA LYS A 110 15.65 -3.87 4.67
C LYS A 110 14.89 -2.95 3.72
N ILE A 111 13.61 -3.23 3.49
CA ILE A 111 12.72 -2.43 2.65
C ILE A 111 12.56 -1.04 3.27
N GLU A 112 12.32 -0.97 4.59
CA GLU A 112 12.21 0.29 5.30
C GLU A 112 13.51 1.11 5.22
N ALA A 113 14.67 0.48 5.45
CA ALA A 113 15.96 1.15 5.31
C ALA A 113 16.20 1.69 3.89
N GLN A 114 15.73 0.98 2.85
CA GLN A 114 15.82 1.46 1.48
C GLN A 114 14.83 2.60 1.20
N CYS A 115 13.61 2.53 1.73
CA CYS A 115 12.63 3.61 1.64
C CYS A 115 13.12 4.88 2.35
N GLN A 116 13.82 4.76 3.48
CA GLN A 116 14.47 5.88 4.18
C GLN A 116 15.56 6.53 3.32
N LYS A 117 16.33 5.78 2.51
CA LYS A 117 17.30 6.37 1.56
C LYS A 117 16.60 7.18 0.49
N VAL A 118 15.48 6.69 -0.05
CA VAL A 118 14.64 7.45 -0.99
C VAL A 118 14.17 8.75 -0.34
N LYS A 119 13.66 8.68 0.89
CA LYS A 119 13.24 9.86 1.66
C LYS A 119 14.37 10.89 1.79
N GLN A 120 15.56 10.44 2.18
CA GLN A 120 16.73 11.31 2.32
C GLN A 120 17.16 11.95 0.98
N ALA A 121 17.06 11.20 -0.13
CA ALA A 121 17.34 11.74 -1.46
C ALA A 121 16.33 12.84 -1.83
N ILE A 122 15.04 12.66 -1.53
CA ILE A 122 13.98 13.66 -1.77
C ILE A 122 14.15 14.90 -0.87
N GLU A 123 14.50 14.70 0.40
CA GLU A 123 14.70 15.81 1.36
C GLU A 123 15.89 16.72 1.00
N LYS A 124 16.87 16.20 0.27
CA LYS A 124 18.05 16.94 -0.19
C LYS A 124 17.82 17.72 -1.49
N LEU A 125 16.73 17.47 -2.21
CA LEU A 125 16.47 18.11 -3.50
C LEU A 125 16.41 19.64 -3.36
N THR A 126 17.09 20.30 -4.26
CA THR A 126 17.10 21.77 -4.43
C THR A 126 16.86 22.14 -5.89
N GLU A 127 16.52 23.42 -6.16
CA GLU A 127 16.36 23.89 -7.52
C GLU A 127 17.63 23.68 -8.35
N GLY A 128 17.46 23.21 -9.58
CA GLY A 128 18.55 22.89 -10.48
C GLY A 128 19.08 21.46 -10.38
N ASP A 129 18.69 20.70 -9.36
CA ASP A 129 19.14 19.31 -9.20
C ASP A 129 18.58 18.38 -10.30
N SER A 130 19.35 17.33 -10.60
CA SER A 130 18.87 16.18 -11.38
C SER A 130 18.19 15.14 -10.50
N LEU A 131 17.42 14.24 -11.13
CA LEU A 131 16.77 13.11 -10.44
C LEU A 131 17.60 11.81 -10.45
N ASP A 132 18.88 11.87 -10.81
CA ASP A 132 19.66 10.64 -11.05
C ASP A 132 19.82 9.80 -9.79
N GLU A 133 20.22 10.40 -8.68
CA GLU A 133 20.33 9.69 -7.40
C GLU A 133 18.96 9.16 -6.95
N LEU A 134 17.93 10.01 -6.97
CA LEU A 134 16.59 9.61 -6.56
C LEU A 134 16.04 8.44 -7.38
N THR A 135 16.19 8.47 -8.70
CA THR A 135 15.67 7.39 -9.56
C THR A 135 16.40 6.07 -9.36
N VAL A 136 17.69 6.09 -9.01
CA VAL A 136 18.45 4.90 -8.64
C VAL A 136 17.93 4.31 -7.33
N GLU A 137 17.76 5.12 -6.29
CA GLU A 137 17.27 4.65 -5.00
C GLU A 137 15.80 4.21 -5.07
N TRP A 138 14.98 4.91 -5.86
CA TRP A 138 13.60 4.52 -6.12
C TRP A 138 13.48 3.16 -6.79
N LYS A 139 14.31 2.94 -7.82
CA LYS A 139 14.33 1.64 -8.50
C LYS A 139 14.72 0.50 -7.56
N LYS A 140 15.75 0.70 -6.73
CA LYS A 140 16.15 -0.32 -5.72
C LYS A 140 15.02 -0.62 -4.75
N TYR A 141 14.30 0.41 -4.30
CA TYR A 141 13.14 0.25 -3.43
C TYR A 141 12.04 -0.57 -4.10
N GLY A 142 11.65 -0.23 -5.33
CA GLY A 142 10.65 -0.97 -6.08
C GLY A 142 11.04 -2.43 -6.36
N ASP A 143 12.32 -2.67 -6.67
CA ASP A 143 12.88 -4.02 -6.88
C ASP A 143 12.88 -4.89 -5.60
N MET A 144 12.76 -4.29 -4.43
CA MET A 144 12.66 -5.00 -3.14
C MET A 144 11.21 -5.22 -2.72
N ILE A 145 10.41 -4.16 -2.67
CA ILE A 145 9.06 -4.21 -2.11
C ILE A 145 8.07 -4.96 -3.02
N GLY A 146 8.19 -4.84 -4.34
CA GLY A 146 7.29 -5.52 -5.28
C GLY A 146 7.33 -7.05 -5.11
N PRO A 147 8.52 -7.70 -5.25
CA PRO A 147 8.64 -9.14 -5.02
C PRO A 147 8.28 -9.59 -3.60
N HIS A 148 8.50 -8.75 -2.58
CA HIS A 148 8.11 -9.02 -1.20
C HIS A 148 6.58 -9.15 -1.08
N MET A 149 5.83 -8.15 -1.53
CA MET A 149 4.36 -8.20 -1.55
C MET A 149 3.82 -9.39 -2.36
N ASP A 150 4.47 -9.73 -3.50
CA ASP A 150 4.07 -10.90 -4.30
C ASP A 150 4.30 -12.21 -3.52
N GLU A 151 5.37 -12.31 -2.73
CA GLU A 151 5.66 -13.48 -1.89
C GLU A 151 4.70 -13.58 -0.71
N GLU A 152 4.30 -12.49 -0.11
CA GLU A 152 3.28 -12.46 0.95
C GLU A 152 1.92 -12.93 0.43
N GLU A 153 1.47 -12.45 -0.70
CA GLU A 153 0.23 -12.90 -1.34
C GLU A 153 0.29 -14.41 -1.68
N ALA A 154 1.46 -14.90 -2.11
CA ALA A 154 1.66 -16.30 -2.48
C ALA A 154 1.88 -17.25 -1.29
N THR A 155 2.14 -16.73 -0.09
CA THR A 155 2.47 -17.55 1.09
C THR A 155 1.68 -17.14 2.33
N ALA A 156 1.92 -15.96 2.91
CA ALA A 156 1.30 -15.51 4.15
C ALA A 156 -0.22 -15.42 4.05
N LEU A 157 -0.75 -14.88 2.95
CA LEU A 157 -2.20 -14.82 2.72
C LEU A 157 -2.80 -16.23 2.59
N LEU A 158 -2.10 -17.18 1.95
CA LEU A 158 -2.58 -18.56 1.88
C LEU A 158 -2.59 -19.23 3.25
N LEU A 159 -1.57 -18.97 4.10
CA LEU A 159 -1.55 -19.46 5.48
C LEU A 159 -2.70 -18.85 6.30
N LEU A 160 -2.92 -17.54 6.19
CA LEU A 160 -4.02 -16.88 6.85
C LEU A 160 -5.36 -17.56 6.51
N ARG A 161 -5.61 -17.76 5.22
CA ARG A 161 -6.87 -18.33 4.71
C ARG A 161 -7.03 -19.82 5.00
N ALA A 162 -5.94 -20.56 5.20
CA ALA A 162 -5.97 -21.99 5.53
C ALA A 162 -6.19 -22.26 7.02
N TYR A 163 -5.79 -21.36 7.90
CA TYR A 163 -5.77 -21.61 9.34
C TYR A 163 -6.70 -20.71 10.15
N PHE A 164 -7.28 -19.66 9.54
CA PHE A 164 -8.13 -18.69 10.22
C PHE A 164 -9.43 -18.45 9.45
N LYS A 165 -10.48 -18.18 10.21
CA LYS A 165 -11.77 -17.75 9.67
C LYS A 165 -11.81 -16.22 9.57
N PRO A 166 -12.63 -15.62 8.69
CA PRO A 166 -12.83 -14.18 8.65
C PRO A 166 -13.18 -13.56 10.02
N GLU A 167 -13.96 -14.29 10.81
CA GLU A 167 -14.37 -13.83 12.16
C GLU A 167 -13.20 -13.74 13.13
N ASP A 168 -12.17 -14.59 12.99
CA ASP A 168 -10.97 -14.57 13.83
C ASP A 168 -10.16 -13.28 13.62
N LEU A 169 -10.18 -12.74 12.39
CA LEU A 169 -9.45 -11.52 12.02
C LEU A 169 -10.14 -10.23 12.45
N LYS A 170 -11.41 -10.29 12.79
CA LYS A 170 -12.21 -9.09 13.06
C LYS A 170 -11.53 -8.09 14.04
N PRO A 171 -10.94 -8.50 15.16
CA PRO A 171 -10.26 -7.56 16.08
C PRO A 171 -9.04 -6.88 15.43
N VAL A 172 -8.28 -7.61 14.59
CA VAL A 172 -7.11 -7.06 13.87
C VAL A 172 -7.56 -6.04 12.84
N ILE A 173 -8.56 -6.38 12.02
CA ILE A 173 -9.11 -5.46 11.02
C ILE A 173 -9.73 -4.21 11.65
N GLU A 174 -10.48 -4.37 12.76
CA GLU A 174 -11.04 -3.22 13.50
C GLU A 174 -9.95 -2.29 14.01
N TYR A 175 -8.84 -2.83 14.54
CA TYR A 175 -7.70 -2.04 14.99
C TYR A 175 -7.07 -1.25 13.85
N ILE A 176 -6.79 -1.90 12.71
CA ILE A 176 -6.21 -1.27 11.51
C ILE A 176 -7.12 -0.16 10.98
N MET A 177 -8.42 -0.44 10.83
CA MET A 177 -9.38 0.53 10.32
C MET A 177 -9.53 1.78 11.22
N GLN A 178 -9.36 1.64 12.54
CA GLN A 178 -9.47 2.73 13.49
C GLN A 178 -8.20 3.57 13.59
N ASN A 179 -7.03 2.97 13.42
CA ASN A 179 -5.73 3.61 13.67
C ASN A 179 -4.98 3.97 12.38
N GLY A 180 -5.30 3.30 11.26
CA GLY A 180 -4.65 3.50 9.97
C GLY A 180 -4.76 4.92 9.42
N PRO A 181 -3.74 5.39 8.69
CA PRO A 181 -3.75 6.72 8.09
C PRO A 181 -4.85 6.83 7.04
N LYS A 182 -5.50 7.99 6.99
CA LYS A 182 -6.58 8.23 6.02
C LYS A 182 -6.14 8.05 4.57
N ILE A 183 -4.85 8.27 4.31
CA ILE A 183 -4.27 8.19 2.97
C ILE A 183 -4.29 6.77 2.41
N GLU A 184 -4.05 5.76 3.24
CA GLU A 184 -4.07 4.34 2.89
C GLU A 184 -5.42 3.94 2.27
N MET A 185 -6.50 4.14 3.01
CA MET A 185 -7.84 3.80 2.51
C MET A 185 -8.21 4.63 1.27
N GLY A 186 -7.78 5.89 1.20
CA GLY A 186 -7.97 6.73 0.01
C GLY A 186 -7.27 6.16 -1.22
N SER A 187 -6.07 5.63 -1.04
CA SER A 187 -5.30 4.92 -2.07
C SER A 187 -5.98 3.63 -2.51
N CYS A 188 -6.37 2.78 -1.57
CA CYS A 188 -7.10 1.53 -1.86
C CYS A 188 -8.36 1.79 -2.69
N ILE A 189 -9.16 2.79 -2.32
CA ILE A 189 -10.36 3.17 -3.07
C ILE A 189 -10.02 3.64 -4.48
N TYR A 190 -8.95 4.43 -4.64
CA TYR A 190 -8.53 4.94 -5.94
C TYR A 190 -8.13 3.82 -6.90
N PHE A 191 -7.26 2.90 -6.46
CA PHE A 191 -6.74 1.82 -7.29
C PHE A 191 -7.75 0.68 -7.52
N MET A 192 -8.64 0.45 -6.57
CA MET A 192 -9.76 -0.50 -6.75
C MET A 192 -10.87 0.04 -7.64
N SER A 193 -10.99 1.32 -7.81
CA SER A 193 -12.12 2.11 -8.30
C SER A 193 -13.28 2.25 -7.30
N VAL A 194 -13.94 3.41 -7.36
CA VAL A 194 -15.09 3.72 -6.48
C VAL A 194 -16.23 2.71 -6.65
N GLU A 195 -16.44 2.24 -7.87
CA GLU A 195 -17.53 1.30 -8.17
C GLU A 195 -17.31 -0.05 -7.49
N ILE A 196 -16.13 -0.65 -7.68
CA ILE A 196 -15.77 -1.94 -7.08
C ILE A 196 -15.72 -1.81 -5.56
N PHE A 197 -15.10 -0.75 -5.03
CA PHE A 197 -15.02 -0.53 -3.60
C PHE A 197 -16.42 -0.49 -2.95
N ARG A 198 -17.37 0.26 -3.51
CA ARG A 198 -18.71 0.40 -2.94
C ARG A 198 -19.59 -0.82 -3.14
N LYS A 199 -19.52 -1.46 -4.32
CA LYS A 199 -20.45 -2.55 -4.68
C LYS A 199 -19.96 -3.93 -4.24
N GLU A 200 -18.64 -4.12 -4.11
CA GLU A 200 -18.05 -5.40 -3.78
C GLU A 200 -17.37 -5.36 -2.42
N PHE A 201 -16.31 -4.55 -2.25
CA PHE A 201 -15.51 -4.53 -1.03
C PHE A 201 -16.31 -4.14 0.22
N MET A 202 -17.06 -3.02 0.19
CA MET A 202 -17.88 -2.62 1.33
C MET A 202 -18.94 -3.67 1.70
N VAL A 203 -19.49 -4.36 0.70
CA VAL A 203 -20.48 -5.43 0.93
C VAL A 203 -19.81 -6.67 1.56
N GLN A 204 -18.65 -7.06 1.02
CA GLN A 204 -17.82 -8.17 1.52
C GLN A 204 -17.44 -7.95 2.99
N GLU A 205 -16.95 -6.75 3.31
CA GLU A 205 -16.52 -6.37 4.67
C GLU A 205 -17.68 -5.94 5.58
N LYS A 206 -18.92 -6.06 5.11
CA LYS A 206 -20.15 -5.68 5.85
C LYS A 206 -20.13 -4.23 6.35
N ILE A 207 -19.48 -3.34 5.59
CA ILE A 207 -19.40 -1.91 5.91
C ILE A 207 -20.72 -1.22 5.53
N PRO A 208 -21.37 -0.52 6.46
CA PRO A 208 -22.63 0.17 6.17
C PRO A 208 -22.49 1.22 5.05
N PRO A 209 -23.43 1.31 4.09
CA PRO A 209 -23.32 2.23 2.95
C PRO A 209 -23.16 3.71 3.32
N PHE A 210 -23.66 4.15 4.47
CA PHE A 210 -23.53 5.53 4.91
C PHE A 210 -22.08 5.94 5.23
N VAL A 211 -21.20 4.97 5.58
CA VAL A 211 -19.78 5.22 5.86
C VAL A 211 -19.06 5.83 4.66
N TRP A 212 -19.51 5.48 3.44
CA TRP A 212 -19.02 6.15 2.23
C TRP A 212 -19.18 7.67 2.30
N TYR A 213 -20.32 8.15 2.73
CA TYR A 213 -20.65 9.57 2.71
C TYR A 213 -20.03 10.37 3.87
N ILE A 214 -19.75 9.72 5.00
CA ILE A 214 -19.21 10.42 6.19
C ILE A 214 -17.70 10.26 6.34
N ASP A 215 -17.06 9.31 5.64
CA ASP A 215 -15.62 9.04 5.79
C ASP A 215 -14.92 8.78 4.45
N PHE A 216 -15.23 7.72 3.74
CA PHE A 216 -14.41 7.19 2.64
C PHE A 216 -14.27 8.15 1.45
N GLN A 217 -15.32 8.88 1.09
CA GLN A 217 -15.20 9.89 0.03
C GLN A 217 -14.20 11.00 0.36
N PHE A 218 -14.05 11.35 1.66
CA PHE A 218 -13.10 12.36 2.09
C PHE A 218 -11.66 11.80 2.07
N ARG A 219 -11.47 10.53 2.43
CA ARG A 219 -10.17 9.86 2.31
C ARG A 219 -9.72 9.78 0.86
N LEU A 220 -10.61 9.42 -0.06
CA LEU A 220 -10.34 9.43 -1.49
C LEU A 220 -10.03 10.84 -2.00
N ALA A 221 -10.78 11.85 -1.59
CA ALA A 221 -10.52 13.24 -1.97
C ALA A 221 -9.16 13.72 -1.49
N GLU A 222 -8.75 13.34 -0.28
CA GLU A 222 -7.44 13.66 0.28
C GLU A 222 -6.32 12.99 -0.51
N PHE A 223 -6.45 11.70 -0.86
CA PHE A 223 -5.49 10.99 -1.70
C PHE A 223 -5.37 11.66 -3.07
N LYS A 224 -6.48 11.95 -3.73
CA LYS A 224 -6.48 12.64 -5.04
C LYS A 224 -5.80 14.01 -4.95
N ARG A 225 -6.08 14.77 -3.89
CA ARG A 225 -5.50 16.09 -3.68
C ARG A 225 -3.99 16.05 -3.45
N ARG A 226 -3.50 15.12 -2.62
CA ARG A 226 -2.10 15.07 -2.19
C ARG A 226 -1.22 14.23 -3.11
N VAL A 227 -1.77 13.19 -3.74
CA VAL A 227 -0.98 12.30 -4.59
C VAL A 227 -1.28 12.54 -6.05
N ILE A 228 -2.52 12.28 -6.49
CA ILE A 228 -2.85 12.27 -7.91
C ILE A 228 -2.64 13.65 -8.55
N LYS A 229 -3.13 14.71 -7.94
CA LYS A 229 -2.97 16.08 -8.46
C LYS A 229 -1.49 16.47 -8.62
N ASN A 230 -0.65 16.10 -7.64
CA ASN A 230 0.78 16.40 -7.70
C ASN A 230 1.51 15.57 -8.76
N VAL A 231 1.21 14.27 -8.83
CA VAL A 231 1.78 13.39 -9.86
C VAL A 231 1.38 13.82 -11.27
N GLU A 232 0.12 14.18 -11.49
CA GLU A 232 -0.35 14.70 -12.79
C GLU A 232 0.34 16.01 -13.16
N ALA A 233 0.48 16.95 -12.22
CA ALA A 233 1.20 18.20 -12.41
C ALA A 233 2.66 17.92 -12.83
N LEU A 234 3.34 17.01 -12.13
CA LEU A 234 4.70 16.58 -12.48
C LEU A 234 4.77 15.97 -13.87
N LYS A 235 3.81 15.15 -14.26
CA LYS A 235 3.76 14.50 -15.59
C LYS A 235 3.50 15.51 -16.72
N LEU A 236 2.61 16.46 -16.50
CA LEU A 236 2.25 17.50 -17.49
C LEU A 236 3.28 18.63 -17.57
N GLY A 237 4.03 18.89 -16.51
CA GLY A 237 4.94 20.04 -16.43
C GLY A 237 4.24 21.35 -16.14
N GLU A 238 3.09 21.28 -15.50
CA GLU A 238 2.24 22.41 -15.17
C GLU A 238 2.11 22.54 -13.65
N GLU A 239 2.48 23.70 -13.11
CA GLU A 239 2.35 23.97 -11.68
C GLU A 239 0.88 23.82 -11.23
N PRO A 240 0.60 23.03 -10.15
CA PRO A 240 -0.75 22.82 -9.71
C PRO A 240 -1.36 24.14 -9.20
N SER A 241 -2.47 24.59 -9.83
CA SER A 241 -3.17 25.82 -9.43
C SER A 241 -3.53 25.78 -7.94
N GLU A 242 -3.18 26.83 -7.20
CA GLU A 242 -3.73 27.07 -5.86
C GLU A 242 -5.23 27.32 -5.99
N GLY A 243 -6.08 26.41 -5.49
CA GLY A 243 -7.50 26.74 -5.28
C GLY A 243 -8.55 26.01 -6.06
N SER A 244 -8.34 24.78 -6.53
CA SER A 244 -9.48 23.92 -6.81
C SER A 244 -10.00 23.31 -5.50
N ARG A 245 -10.85 24.05 -4.77
CA ARG A 245 -11.78 23.44 -3.81
C ARG A 245 -12.58 22.42 -4.61
N CYS A 246 -12.35 21.11 -4.36
CA CYS A 246 -13.22 20.09 -4.91
C CYS A 246 -14.66 20.41 -4.51
N ILE A 247 -15.44 20.91 -5.46
CA ILE A 247 -16.90 20.88 -5.37
C ILE A 247 -17.24 19.41 -5.49
N ILE A 248 -17.65 18.81 -4.38
CA ILE A 248 -18.16 17.44 -4.32
C ILE A 248 -19.51 17.48 -5.02
N SER A 249 -19.57 16.97 -6.23
CA SER A 249 -20.83 16.70 -6.95
C SER A 249 -21.20 15.24 -6.77
#